data_ef7bdbb80aa8757b9059b13cf96a5f41
#
_entry.id   ef7bdbb80aa8757b9059b13cf96a5f41
#
_cell.length_a   1.000
_cell.length_b   1.000
_cell.length_c   1.000
_cell.angle_alpha   90.00
_cell.angle_beta   90.00
_cell.angle_gamma   90.00
#
_symmetry.space_group_name_H-M   'P 1'
#
loop_
_entity.id
_entity.type
_entity.pdbx_description
1 polymer ?
#
loop_
_entity_poly.entity_id
_entity_poly.type
_entity_poly.pdbx_seq_one_letter_code
_entity_poly.pdbx_strand_id
1 'polypeptide(L)' 'MKPTTEFFEMCQIVFSYCMKFWNISAHQMGELIRRYKLASYVMEADDLFQFYGPGSIAELVEEHINSLGGVVQHGI' A
#
# COMPACT_ATOMS: atom_id res chain seq x y z
N MET A 1 -8.07 1.71 18.19
CA MET A 1 -9.32 1.33 17.49
C MET A 1 -9.16 0.00 16.81
N LYS A 2 -10.13 -0.89 16.95
CA LYS A 2 -10.06 -2.20 16.29
C LYS A 2 -10.31 -2.02 14.78
N PRO A 3 -9.54 -2.69 13.92
CA PRO A 3 -9.82 -2.65 12.49
C PRO A 3 -11.20 -3.22 12.20
N THR A 4 -11.92 -2.61 11.28
CA THR A 4 -13.21 -3.10 10.84
C THR A 4 -13.05 -3.94 9.57
N THR A 5 -14.09 -4.67 9.20
CA THR A 5 -14.10 -5.41 7.94
C THR A 5 -13.86 -4.47 6.77
N GLU A 6 -14.45 -3.27 6.81
CA GLU A 6 -14.24 -2.26 5.78
C GLU A 6 -12.77 -1.86 5.65
N PHE A 7 -12.07 -1.73 6.77
CA PHE A 7 -10.65 -1.41 6.76
C PHE A 7 -9.83 -2.53 6.11
N PHE A 8 -10.12 -3.78 6.45
CA PHE A 8 -9.42 -4.92 5.83
C PHE A 8 -9.67 -4.98 4.34
N GLU A 9 -10.91 -4.73 3.90
CA GLU A 9 -11.24 -4.70 2.48
C GLU A 9 -10.46 -3.60 1.76
N MET A 10 -10.38 -2.43 2.37
CA MET A 10 -9.64 -1.32 1.80
C MET A 10 -8.15 -1.64 1.68
N CYS A 11 -7.56 -2.25 2.71
CA CYS A 11 -6.17 -2.67 2.66
C CYS A 11 -5.93 -3.64 1.52
N GLN A 12 -6.81 -4.62 1.34
CA GLN A 12 -6.70 -5.59 0.26
C GLN A 12 -6.74 -4.90 -1.10
N ILE A 13 -7.65 -3.94 -1.27
CA ILE A 13 -7.77 -3.19 -2.52
C ILE A 13 -6.50 -2.37 -2.78
N VAL A 14 -6.04 -1.62 -1.79
CA VAL A 14 -4.83 -0.77 -1.92
C VAL A 14 -3.62 -1.61 -2.27
N PHE A 15 -3.40 -2.71 -1.55
CA PHE A 15 -2.23 -3.55 -1.78
C PHE A 15 -2.34 -4.34 -3.08
N SER A 16 -3.55 -4.67 -3.53
CA SER A 16 -3.77 -5.26 -4.86
C SER A 16 -3.35 -4.30 -5.96
N TYR A 17 -3.68 -3.03 -5.82
CA TYR A 17 -3.24 -2.01 -6.78
C TYR A 17 -1.72 -1.91 -6.80
N CYS A 18 -1.09 -1.89 -5.64
CA CYS A 18 0.37 -1.83 -5.55
C CYS A 18 1.02 -3.02 -6.24
N MET A 19 0.53 -4.23 -5.98
CA MET A 19 1.06 -5.43 -6.63
C MET A 19 0.93 -5.35 -8.14
N LYS A 20 -0.20 -4.87 -8.62
CA LYS A 20 -0.46 -4.76 -10.05
C LYS A 20 0.46 -3.73 -10.70
N PHE A 21 0.55 -2.53 -10.13
CA PHE A 21 1.34 -1.45 -10.72
C PHE A 21 2.84 -1.65 -10.56
N TRP A 22 3.26 -2.34 -9.50
CA TRP A 22 4.68 -2.62 -9.28
C TRP A 22 5.10 -3.96 -9.88
N ASN A 23 4.15 -4.79 -10.30
CA ASN A 23 4.38 -6.13 -10.84
C ASN A 23 5.21 -6.99 -9.87
N ILE A 24 4.77 -7.06 -8.63
CA ILE A 24 5.41 -7.87 -7.59
C ILE A 24 4.45 -8.92 -7.07
N SER A 25 4.99 -9.95 -6.43
CA SER A 25 4.21 -11.05 -5.89
C SER A 25 3.57 -10.67 -4.56
N ALA A 26 2.59 -11.48 -4.14
CA ALA A 26 1.95 -11.30 -2.84
C ALA A 26 2.97 -11.45 -1.70
N HIS A 27 3.94 -12.34 -1.85
CA HIS A 27 4.99 -12.53 -0.86
C HIS A 27 5.85 -11.27 -0.70
N GLN A 28 6.25 -10.68 -1.82
CA GLN A 28 7.03 -9.44 -1.82
C GLN A 28 6.22 -8.29 -1.21
N MET A 29 4.94 -8.20 -1.56
CA MET A 29 4.07 -7.18 -0.99
C MET A 29 3.95 -7.35 0.53
N GLY A 30 3.79 -8.59 1.00
CA GLY A 30 3.70 -8.87 2.43
C GLY A 30 4.94 -8.42 3.19
N GLU A 31 6.12 -8.59 2.61
CA GLU A 31 7.36 -8.13 3.23
C GLU A 31 7.41 -6.61 3.32
N LEU A 32 6.98 -5.90 2.29
CA LEU A 32 6.92 -4.45 2.30
C LEU A 32 5.92 -3.94 3.34
N ILE A 33 4.76 -4.58 3.43
CA ILE A 33 3.75 -4.22 4.42
C ILE A 33 4.31 -4.30 5.83
N ARG A 34 5.03 -5.38 6.13
CA ARG A 34 5.63 -5.56 7.46
C ARG A 34 6.76 -4.57 7.72
N ARG A 35 7.67 -4.46 6.75
CA ARG A 35 8.88 -3.67 6.90
C ARG A 35 8.59 -2.19 7.11
N TYR A 36 7.64 -1.65 6.35
CA TYR A 36 7.34 -0.23 6.35
C TYR A 36 6.02 0.11 7.04
N LYS A 37 5.40 -0.86 7.70
CA LYS A 37 4.13 -0.69 8.42
C LYS A 37 3.07 -0.04 7.55
N LEU A 38 2.89 -0.58 6.37
CA LEU A 38 1.98 0.00 5.37
C LEU A 38 0.52 -0.06 5.80
N ALA A 39 0.13 -1.06 6.60
CA ALA A 39 -1.24 -1.13 7.11
C ALA A 39 -1.56 0.10 7.97
N SER A 40 -0.61 0.52 8.82
CA SER A 40 -0.77 1.72 9.63
C SER A 40 -0.83 2.97 8.76
N TYR A 41 -0.02 3.03 7.72
CA TYR A 41 -0.04 4.15 6.78
C TYR A 41 -1.38 4.26 6.07
N VAL A 42 -1.93 3.14 5.60
CA VAL A 42 -3.24 3.11 4.94
C VAL A 42 -4.34 3.57 5.91
N MET A 43 -4.25 3.15 7.17
CA MET A 43 -5.21 3.56 8.19
C MET A 43 -5.20 5.08 8.40
N GLU A 44 -4.01 5.67 8.49
CA GLU A 44 -3.86 7.11 8.71
C GLU A 44 -4.26 7.92 7.48
N ALA A 45 -4.06 7.37 6.29
CA ALA A 45 -4.31 8.05 5.02
C ALA A 45 -5.65 7.65 4.38
N ASP A 46 -6.54 7.02 5.14
CA ASP A 46 -7.81 6.50 4.67
C ASP A 46 -8.61 7.53 3.87
N ASP A 47 -8.80 8.72 4.45
CA ASP A 47 -9.56 9.78 3.80
C ASP A 47 -8.93 10.20 2.47
N LEU A 48 -7.61 10.17 2.41
CA LEU A 48 -6.87 10.57 1.22
C LEU A 48 -7.09 9.59 0.07
N PHE A 49 -7.05 8.29 0.38
CA PHE A 49 -7.17 7.26 -0.64
C PHE A 49 -8.54 7.23 -1.32
N GLN A 50 -9.57 7.77 -0.68
CA GLN A 50 -10.91 7.82 -1.24
C GLN A 50 -10.99 8.74 -2.47
N PHE A 51 -10.05 9.65 -2.61
CA PHE A 51 -10.06 10.65 -3.68
C PHE A 51 -9.12 10.33 -4.83
N TYR A 52 -8.37 9.22 -4.75
CA TYR A 52 -7.37 8.89 -5.76
C TYR A 52 -7.70 7.61 -6.49
N GLY A 53 -7.30 7.54 -7.75
CA GLY A 53 -7.42 6.33 -8.55
C GLY A 53 -6.31 5.32 -8.20
N PRO A 54 -6.39 4.10 -8.76
CA PRO A 54 -5.46 3.02 -8.41
C PRO A 54 -3.99 3.36 -8.60
N GLY A 55 -3.64 3.99 -9.71
CA GLY A 55 -2.26 4.35 -9.99
C GLY A 55 -1.72 5.37 -9.01
N SER A 56 -2.55 6.38 -8.68
CA SER A 56 -2.15 7.40 -7.71
C SER A 56 -1.99 6.83 -6.31
N ILE A 57 -2.84 5.88 -5.95
CA ILE A 57 -2.73 5.18 -4.66
C ILE A 57 -1.41 4.44 -4.58
N ALA A 58 -1.03 3.71 -5.64
CA ALA A 58 0.24 3.00 -5.67
C ALA A 58 1.42 3.97 -5.56
N GLU A 59 1.35 5.12 -6.23
CA GLU A 59 2.39 6.14 -6.13
C GLU A 59 2.53 6.68 -4.71
N LEU A 60 1.42 6.95 -4.04
CA LEU A 60 1.44 7.44 -2.66
C LEU A 60 2.11 6.45 -1.71
N VAL A 61 1.80 5.17 -1.87
CA VAL A 61 2.41 4.13 -1.04
C VAL A 61 3.91 4.05 -1.33
N GLU A 62 4.29 4.12 -2.59
CA GLU A 62 5.71 4.08 -2.97
C GLU A 62 6.46 5.30 -2.42
N GLU A 63 5.87 6.48 -2.50
CA GLU A 63 6.47 7.69 -1.93
C GLU A 63 6.66 7.56 -0.42
N HIS A 64 5.70 6.94 0.26
CA HIS A 64 5.83 6.69 1.69
C HIS A 64 7.02 5.77 2.00
N ILE A 65 7.17 4.69 1.23
CA ILE A 65 8.30 3.79 1.37
C ILE A 65 9.61 4.54 1.13
N ASN A 66 9.67 5.34 0.08
CA ASN A 66 10.85 6.12 -0.24
C ASN A 66 11.20 7.10 0.87
N SER A 67 10.22 7.70 1.50
CA SER A 67 10.44 8.63 2.61
C SER A 67 11.05 7.95 3.82
N LEU A 68 10.90 6.65 3.95
CA LEU A 68 11.50 5.85 5.02
C LEU A 68 12.84 5.25 4.62
N GLY A 69 13.38 5.66 3.49
CA GLY A 69 14.66 5.18 3.01
C GLY A 69 14.60 3.89 2.21
N GLY A 70 13.40 3.42 1.90
CA GLY A 70 13.20 2.20 1.13
C GLY A 70 13.07 2.46 -0.36
N VAL A 71 13.16 1.40 -1.13
CA VAL A 71 12.95 1.43 -2.58
C VAL A 71 12.08 0.26 -2.96
N VAL A 72 11.06 0.51 -3.78
CA VAL A 72 10.24 -0.56 -4.34
C VAL A 72 10.91 -1.07 -5.61
N GLN A 73 11.19 -2.37 -5.63
CA GLN A 73 11.75 -3.00 -6.82
C GLN A 73 10.60 -3.46 -7.70
N HIS A 74 10.35 -2.69 -8.75
CA HIS A 74 9.30 -3.04 -9.70
C HIS A 74 9.71 -4.28 -10.51
N GLY A 75 8.79 -5.20 -10.67
CA GLY A 75 8.99 -6.37 -11.51
C GLY A 75 8.93 -5.98 -12.99
N ILE A 76 9.43 -6.88 -13.82
CA ILE A 76 9.45 -6.67 -15.27
C ILE A 76 8.22 -7.28 -15.92
#